data_fccdd744d38b7817b419ae741631cdc9
#
_entry.id   fccdd744d38b7817b419ae741631cdc9
#
_cell.length_a   1.000
_cell.length_b   1.000
_cell.length_c   1.000
_cell.angle_alpha   90.00
_cell.angle_beta   90.00
_cell.angle_gamma   90.00
#
_symmetry.space_group_name_H-M   'P 1'
#
loop_
_entity.id
_entity.type
_entity.pdbx_description
1 polymer ?
#
loop_
_entity_poly.entity_id
_entity_poly.type
_entity_poly.pdbx_seq_one_letter_code
_entity_poly.pdbx_strand_id
1 'polypeptide(L)'
;MTPHSYVALVTILALLVYLWMGLRVAGARRASGIQPPAMTGDPILERHIRVQANTLEWLPLFLPGLWLFAIFWNDLVAAGLGVLWILGRILYALSYVAEPRRRELGFGIQGLATAVLLLGALGRIVWTLVTVGA
;
A
#
# COMPACT_ATOMS: atom_id res chain seq x y z
N MET A 1 -7.15 -25.43 4.56
CA MET A 1 -6.81 -24.01 4.44
C MET A 1 -7.71 -23.20 5.36
N THR A 2 -7.14 -22.33 6.17
CA THR A 2 -7.91 -21.44 7.03
C THR A 2 -8.60 -20.34 6.18
N PRO A 3 -9.74 -19.82 6.62
CA PRO A 3 -10.36 -18.68 5.96
C PRO A 3 -9.38 -17.51 5.87
N HIS A 4 -9.46 -16.77 4.76
CA HIS A 4 -8.64 -15.56 4.53
C HIS A 4 -7.14 -15.81 4.41
N SER A 5 -6.71 -17.03 4.04
CA SER A 5 -5.28 -17.32 3.87
C SER A 5 -4.64 -16.49 2.76
N TYR A 6 -5.35 -16.25 1.67
CA TYR A 6 -4.83 -15.42 0.58
C TYR A 6 -4.63 -13.96 1.01
N VAL A 7 -5.61 -13.41 1.71
CA VAL A 7 -5.52 -12.03 2.21
C VAL A 7 -4.44 -11.91 3.28
N ALA A 8 -4.30 -12.92 4.13
CA ALA A 8 -3.23 -12.96 5.13
C ALA A 8 -1.85 -12.91 4.45
N LEU A 9 -1.66 -13.71 3.40
CA LEU A 9 -0.42 -13.68 2.63
C LEU A 9 -0.16 -12.29 2.04
N VAL A 10 -1.17 -11.71 1.39
CA VAL A 10 -1.05 -10.39 0.77
C VAL A 10 -0.73 -9.31 1.82
N THR A 11 -1.34 -9.42 3.01
CA THR A 11 -1.04 -8.50 4.13
C THR A 11 0.45 -8.54 4.47
N ILE A 12 1.00 -9.73 4.63
CA ILE A 12 2.43 -9.87 4.94
C ILE A 12 3.30 -9.33 3.80
N LEU A 13 2.93 -9.64 2.55
CA LEU A 13 3.68 -9.14 1.39
C LEU A 13 3.68 -7.60 1.33
N ALA A 14 2.54 -6.97 1.61
CA ALA A 14 2.45 -5.51 1.66
C ALA A 14 3.36 -4.93 2.75
N LEU A 15 3.37 -5.55 3.92
CA LEU A 15 4.24 -5.11 5.02
C LEU A 15 5.72 -5.32 4.68
N LEU A 16 6.07 -6.40 3.98
CA LEU A 16 7.43 -6.63 3.52
C LEU A 16 7.87 -5.59 2.48
N VAL A 17 6.96 -5.16 1.61
CA VAL A 17 7.25 -4.06 0.67
C VAL A 17 7.53 -2.76 1.43
N TYR A 18 6.75 -2.46 2.45
CA TYR A 18 7.00 -1.29 3.29
C TYR A 18 8.35 -1.40 4.02
N LEU A 19 8.68 -2.57 4.54
CA LEU A 19 10.00 -2.83 5.14
C LEU A 19 11.12 -2.61 4.13
N TRP A 20 10.96 -3.10 2.91
CA TRP A 20 11.92 -2.90 1.81
C TRP A 20 12.15 -1.40 1.55
N MET A 21 11.08 -0.58 1.58
CA MET A 21 11.22 0.87 1.42
C MET A 21 12.05 1.47 2.55
N GLY A 22 11.89 1.00 3.78
CA GLY A 22 12.71 1.42 4.91
C GLY A 22 14.17 1.07 4.73
N LEU A 23 14.47 -0.12 4.20
CA LEU A 23 15.83 -0.53 3.90
C LEU A 23 16.45 0.35 2.80
N ARG A 24 15.67 0.78 1.84
CA ARG A 24 16.13 1.70 0.80
C ARG A 24 16.46 3.07 1.37
N VAL A 25 15.68 3.56 2.34
CA VAL A 25 16.00 4.80 3.07
C VAL A 25 17.35 4.64 3.79
N ALA A 26 17.55 3.52 4.49
CA ALA A 26 18.81 3.26 5.17
C ALA A 26 20.00 3.25 4.20
N GLY A 27 19.82 2.65 3.03
CA GLY A 27 20.84 2.64 1.98
C GLY A 27 21.15 4.05 1.47
N ALA A 28 20.14 4.87 1.26
CA ALA A 28 20.32 6.25 0.81
C ALA A 28 21.01 7.10 1.89
N ARG A 29 20.76 6.85 3.18
CA ARG A 29 21.47 7.52 4.26
C ARG A 29 22.95 7.18 4.26
N ARG A 30 23.28 5.91 4.07
CA ARG A 30 24.68 5.49 3.96
C ARG A 30 25.38 6.14 2.77
N ALA A 31 24.71 6.20 1.62
CA ALA A 31 25.26 6.78 0.41
C ALA A 31 25.46 8.29 0.51
N SER A 32 24.53 8.99 1.18
CA SER A 32 24.57 10.45 1.33
C SER A 32 25.38 10.93 2.55
N GLY A 33 25.56 10.06 3.55
CA GLY A 33 26.21 10.44 4.81
C GLY A 33 25.28 11.22 5.76
N ILE A 34 24.00 11.39 5.40
CA ILE A 34 23.07 12.17 6.22
C ILE A 34 22.49 11.28 7.31
N GLN A 35 22.75 11.62 8.57
CA GLN A 35 22.29 10.89 9.74
C GLN A 35 20.89 11.32 10.16
N PRO A 36 20.09 10.38 10.75
CA PRO A 36 18.84 10.78 11.38
C PRO A 36 19.12 11.77 12.52
N PRO A 37 18.21 12.69 12.83
CA PRO A 37 16.86 12.86 12.29
C PRO A 37 16.76 13.70 11.02
N ALA A 38 17.88 14.12 10.44
CA ALA A 38 17.88 14.97 9.24
C ALA A 38 17.21 14.21 8.07
N MET A 39 16.37 14.93 7.33
CA MET A 39 15.64 14.36 6.19
C MET A 39 15.89 15.12 4.90
N THR A 40 16.72 16.16 4.95
CA THR A 40 17.02 17.02 3.81
C THR A 40 18.53 17.05 3.55
N GLY A 41 18.92 17.50 2.36
CA GLY A 41 20.30 17.68 1.98
C GLY A 41 20.77 16.81 0.83
N ASP A 42 20.00 15.76 0.48
CA ASP A 42 20.29 14.92 -0.67
C ASP A 42 19.00 14.56 -1.39
N PRO A 43 18.84 14.92 -2.68
CA PRO A 43 17.58 14.69 -3.39
C PRO A 43 17.15 13.21 -3.42
N ILE A 44 18.08 12.28 -3.55
CA ILE A 44 17.75 10.85 -3.61
C ILE A 44 17.26 10.36 -2.25
N LEU A 45 17.91 10.75 -1.16
CA LEU A 45 17.46 10.43 0.19
C LEU A 45 16.04 10.98 0.43
N GLU A 46 15.79 12.23 0.06
CA GLU A 46 14.48 12.86 0.24
C GLU A 46 13.38 12.09 -0.50
N ARG A 47 13.68 11.62 -1.72
CA ARG A 47 12.73 10.81 -2.50
C ARG A 47 12.40 9.49 -1.82
N HIS A 48 13.41 8.78 -1.31
CA HIS A 48 13.17 7.52 -0.58
C HIS A 48 12.36 7.74 0.68
N ILE A 49 12.64 8.80 1.44
CA ILE A 49 11.89 9.13 2.64
C ILE A 49 10.43 9.44 2.28
N ARG A 50 10.20 10.19 1.21
CA ARG A 50 8.84 10.53 0.78
C ARG A 50 8.05 9.30 0.33
N VAL A 51 8.69 8.38 -0.38
CA VAL A 51 8.06 7.12 -0.80
C VAL A 51 7.63 6.31 0.42
N GLN A 52 8.51 6.16 1.40
CA GLN A 52 8.20 5.42 2.61
C GLN A 52 7.07 6.08 3.40
N ALA A 53 7.14 7.40 3.60
CA ALA A 53 6.13 8.14 4.33
C ALA A 53 4.77 8.06 3.65
N ASN A 54 4.72 8.22 2.34
CA ASN A 54 3.46 8.13 1.58
C ASN A 54 2.86 6.72 1.68
N THR A 55 3.69 5.68 1.63
CA THR A 55 3.21 4.31 1.78
C THR A 55 2.62 4.08 3.17
N LEU A 56 3.25 4.59 4.21
CA LEU A 56 2.71 4.52 5.57
C LEU A 56 1.36 5.24 5.67
N GLU A 57 1.21 6.38 5.01
CA GLU A 57 -0.06 7.13 4.98
C GLU A 57 -1.20 6.34 4.33
N TRP A 58 -0.90 5.47 3.37
CA TRP A 58 -1.89 4.66 2.65
C TRP A 58 -2.19 3.32 3.30
N LEU A 59 -1.27 2.75 4.09
CA LEU A 59 -1.49 1.46 4.75
C LEU A 59 -2.75 1.44 5.63
N PRO A 60 -3.07 2.48 6.43
CA PRO A 60 -4.31 2.50 7.21
C PRO A 60 -5.59 2.51 6.38
N LEU A 61 -5.51 2.95 5.12
CA LEU A 61 -6.63 2.90 4.19
C LEU A 61 -6.71 1.53 3.51
N PHE A 62 -5.57 0.99 3.11
CA PHE A 62 -5.49 -0.24 2.34
C PHE A 62 -5.77 -1.48 3.20
N LEU A 63 -5.05 -1.66 4.31
CA LEU A 63 -5.13 -2.90 5.08
C LEU A 63 -6.52 -3.16 5.65
N PRO A 64 -7.18 -2.20 6.31
CA PRO A 64 -8.56 -2.43 6.75
C PRO A 64 -9.52 -2.65 5.59
N GLY A 65 -9.35 -1.90 4.50
CA GLY A 65 -10.17 -2.08 3.30
C GLY A 65 -10.03 -3.48 2.70
N LEU A 66 -8.80 -3.99 2.65
CA LEU A 66 -8.49 -5.32 2.16
C LEU A 66 -9.25 -6.39 2.97
N TRP A 67 -9.14 -6.32 4.29
CA TRP A 67 -9.76 -7.31 5.17
C TRP A 67 -11.29 -7.20 5.20
N LEU A 68 -11.83 -5.98 5.22
CA LEU A 68 -13.28 -5.80 5.17
C LEU A 68 -13.86 -6.31 3.86
N PHE A 69 -13.20 -6.04 2.75
CA PHE A 69 -13.63 -6.57 1.45
C PHE A 69 -13.60 -8.11 1.44
N ALA A 70 -12.54 -8.70 1.98
CA ALA A 70 -12.41 -10.15 2.06
C ALA A 70 -13.53 -10.78 2.89
N ILE A 71 -13.88 -10.18 4.02
CA ILE A 71 -14.89 -10.68 4.93
C ILE A 71 -16.29 -10.57 4.32
N PHE A 72 -16.60 -9.44 3.67
CA PHE A 72 -17.95 -9.18 3.17
C PHE A 72 -18.19 -9.65 1.74
N TRP A 73 -17.13 -9.82 0.94
CA TRP A 73 -17.26 -10.28 -0.44
C TRP A 73 -16.57 -11.61 -0.67
N ASN A 74 -15.26 -11.59 -0.84
CA ASN A 74 -14.52 -12.77 -1.28
C ASN A 74 -13.03 -12.59 -0.99
N ASP A 75 -12.42 -13.62 -0.39
CA ASP A 75 -11.00 -13.61 -0.03
C ASP A 75 -10.09 -13.53 -1.26
N LEU A 76 -10.39 -14.33 -2.28
CA LEU A 76 -9.53 -14.39 -3.47
C LEU A 76 -9.56 -13.09 -4.28
N VAL A 77 -10.74 -12.48 -4.43
CA VAL A 77 -10.86 -11.19 -5.14
C VAL A 77 -10.16 -10.10 -4.36
N ALA A 78 -10.32 -10.07 -3.04
CA ALA A 78 -9.62 -9.12 -2.19
C ALA A 78 -8.10 -9.28 -2.34
N ALA A 79 -7.62 -10.52 -2.31
CA ALA A 79 -6.18 -10.79 -2.48
C ALA A 79 -5.67 -10.33 -3.84
N GLY A 80 -6.44 -10.52 -4.91
CA GLY A 80 -6.08 -10.04 -6.25
C GLY A 80 -5.97 -8.52 -6.30
N LEU A 81 -6.92 -7.80 -5.70
CA LEU A 81 -6.85 -6.34 -5.58
C LEU A 81 -5.66 -5.91 -4.73
N GLY A 82 -5.35 -6.67 -3.68
CA GLY A 82 -4.19 -6.41 -2.85
C GLY A 82 -2.87 -6.59 -3.59
N VAL A 83 -2.75 -7.61 -4.42
CA VAL A 83 -1.57 -7.80 -5.29
C VAL A 83 -1.42 -6.61 -6.22
N LEU A 84 -2.51 -6.14 -6.80
CA LEU A 84 -2.50 -4.98 -7.69
C LEU A 84 -2.00 -3.73 -6.93
N TRP A 85 -2.45 -3.54 -5.67
CA TRP A 85 -1.98 -2.45 -4.82
C TRP A 85 -0.47 -2.55 -4.59
N ILE A 86 0.03 -3.75 -4.27
CA ILE A 86 1.46 -4.00 -4.04
C ILE A 86 2.27 -3.64 -5.28
N LEU A 87 1.83 -4.12 -6.45
CA LEU A 87 2.51 -3.81 -7.72
C LEU A 87 2.51 -2.30 -7.99
N GLY A 88 1.40 -1.63 -7.71
CA GLY A 88 1.31 -0.18 -7.83
C GLY A 88 2.28 0.54 -6.88
N ARG A 89 2.42 0.06 -5.65
CA ARG A 89 3.36 0.66 -4.67
C ARG A 89 4.81 0.44 -5.07
N ILE A 90 5.15 -0.74 -5.56
CA ILE A 90 6.52 -1.01 -6.06
C ILE A 90 6.82 -0.10 -7.25
N LEU A 91 5.91 -0.02 -8.20
CA LEU A 91 6.07 0.87 -9.36
C LEU A 91 6.21 2.33 -8.93
N TYR A 92 5.37 2.78 -7.98
CA TYR A 92 5.45 4.11 -7.42
C TYR A 92 6.83 4.37 -6.80
N ALA A 93 7.33 3.43 -6.00
CA ALA A 93 8.61 3.57 -5.34
C ALA A 93 9.76 3.70 -6.34
N LEU A 94 9.79 2.83 -7.34
CA LEU A 94 10.85 2.84 -8.34
C LEU A 94 10.78 4.08 -9.24
N SER A 95 9.57 4.42 -9.68
CA SER A 95 9.36 5.57 -10.57
C SER A 95 9.63 6.89 -9.89
N TYR A 96 9.17 7.06 -8.64
CA TYR A 96 9.32 8.30 -7.90
C TYR A 96 10.79 8.61 -7.61
N VAL A 97 11.55 7.59 -7.21
CA VAL A 97 12.98 7.79 -6.91
C VAL A 97 13.77 8.10 -8.17
N ALA A 98 13.44 7.46 -9.28
CA ALA A 98 14.10 7.72 -10.57
C ALA A 98 13.76 9.12 -11.10
N GLU A 99 12.49 9.46 -11.11
CA GLU A 99 11.96 10.76 -11.56
C GLU A 99 10.60 10.99 -10.91
N PRO A 100 10.48 11.93 -9.96
CA PRO A 100 9.22 12.14 -9.22
C PRO A 100 8.00 12.40 -10.11
N ARG A 101 8.19 12.94 -11.32
CA ARG A 101 7.10 13.18 -12.27
C ARG A 101 6.46 11.89 -12.78
N ARG A 102 7.17 10.76 -12.70
CA ARG A 102 6.69 9.45 -13.19
C ARG A 102 5.87 8.70 -12.14
N ARG A 103 5.58 9.31 -11.00
CA ARG A 103 4.86 8.66 -9.91
C ARG A 103 3.39 8.31 -10.23
N GLU A 104 2.81 8.94 -11.23
CA GLU A 104 1.36 8.94 -11.45
C GLU A 104 0.78 7.55 -11.75
N LEU A 105 1.46 6.74 -12.56
CA LEU A 105 0.93 5.42 -12.91
C LEU A 105 0.84 4.50 -11.69
N GLY A 106 1.94 4.36 -10.95
CA GLY A 106 1.95 3.50 -9.76
C GLY A 106 1.00 4.01 -8.68
N PHE A 107 0.97 5.32 -8.46
CA PHE A 107 0.06 5.95 -7.51
C PHE A 107 -1.40 5.73 -7.91
N GLY A 108 -1.72 5.88 -9.21
CA GLY A 108 -3.06 5.64 -9.74
C GLY A 108 -3.51 4.19 -9.56
N ILE A 109 -2.64 3.23 -9.82
CA ILE A 109 -2.95 1.81 -9.67
C ILE A 109 -3.29 1.48 -8.21
N GLN A 110 -2.44 1.89 -7.26
CA GLN A 110 -2.69 1.60 -5.85
C GLN A 110 -3.89 2.37 -5.32
N GLY A 111 -4.09 3.60 -5.78
CA GLY A 111 -5.24 4.41 -5.39
C GLY A 111 -6.56 3.81 -5.87
N LEU A 112 -6.59 3.32 -7.11
CA LEU A 112 -7.77 2.65 -7.66
C LEU A 112 -8.06 1.36 -6.91
N ALA A 113 -7.04 0.54 -6.65
CA ALA A 113 -7.21 -0.70 -5.88
C ALA A 113 -7.77 -0.40 -4.48
N THR A 114 -7.23 0.62 -3.79
CA THR A 114 -7.72 1.03 -2.47
C THR A 114 -9.18 1.50 -2.54
N ALA A 115 -9.52 2.31 -3.55
CA ALA A 115 -10.89 2.80 -3.72
C ALA A 115 -11.87 1.66 -3.94
N VAL A 116 -11.52 0.68 -4.79
CA VAL A 116 -12.37 -0.48 -5.04
C VAL A 116 -12.59 -1.29 -3.76
N LEU A 117 -11.52 -1.51 -3.00
CA LEU A 117 -11.61 -2.24 -1.73
C LEU A 117 -12.52 -1.53 -0.74
N LEU A 118 -12.31 -0.23 -0.52
CA LEU A 118 -13.07 0.55 0.46
C LEU A 118 -14.52 0.73 0.03
N LEU A 119 -14.76 1.14 -1.21
CA LEU A 119 -16.13 1.39 -1.69
C LEU A 119 -16.89 0.10 -1.89
N GLY A 120 -16.23 -0.96 -2.34
CA GLY A 120 -16.84 -2.28 -2.45
C GLY A 120 -17.26 -2.83 -1.08
N ALA A 121 -16.37 -2.71 -0.09
CA ALA A 121 -16.69 -3.13 1.28
C ALA A 121 -17.84 -2.28 1.85
N LEU A 122 -17.79 -0.97 1.68
CA LEU A 122 -18.85 -0.07 2.14
C LEU A 122 -20.20 -0.45 1.54
N GLY A 123 -20.26 -0.65 0.22
CA GLY A 123 -21.51 -1.02 -0.45
C GLY A 123 -22.08 -2.32 0.06
N ARG A 124 -21.23 -3.33 0.27
CA ARG A 124 -21.69 -4.63 0.78
C ARG A 124 -22.14 -4.56 2.23
N ILE A 125 -21.44 -3.78 3.06
CA ILE A 125 -21.82 -3.58 4.45
C ILE A 125 -23.18 -2.89 4.53
N VAL A 126 -23.37 -1.82 3.77
CA VAL A 126 -24.67 -1.11 3.74
C VAL A 126 -25.77 -2.05 3.24
N TRP A 127 -25.53 -2.80 2.17
CA TRP A 127 -26.47 -3.78 1.66
C TRP A 127 -26.88 -4.79 2.74
N THR A 128 -25.90 -5.32 3.48
CA THR A 128 -26.15 -6.28 4.55
C THR A 128 -27.00 -5.66 5.66
N LEU A 129 -26.69 -4.43 6.08
CA LEU A 129 -27.47 -3.74 7.12
C LEU A 129 -28.89 -3.46 6.69
N VAL A 130 -29.11 -3.10 5.44
CA VAL A 130 -30.45 -2.79 4.91
C VAL A 130 -31.28 -4.05 4.72
N THR A 131 -30.68 -5.15 4.26
CA THR A 131 -31.44 -6.35 3.91
C THR A 131 -31.57 -7.37 5.04
N VAL A 132 -30.53 -7.52 5.86
CA VAL A 132 -30.47 -8.52 6.93
C VAL A 132 -30.64 -7.90 8.30
N GLY A 133 -30.34 -6.62 8.42
CA GLY A 133 -30.27 -5.92 9.69
C GLY A 133 -28.89 -6.04 10.33
N ALA A 134 -28.75 -5.44 11.48
CA ALA A 134 -27.47 -5.42 12.19
C ALA A 134 -27.13 -6.79 12.78
#